data_b4591883e2a642292e50c6840234aea7
#
_entry.id   b4591883e2a642292e50c6840234aea7
#
_cell.length_a   1.000
_cell.length_b   1.000
_cell.length_c   1.000
_cell.angle_alpha   90.00
_cell.angle_beta   90.00
_cell.angle_gamma   90.00
#
_symmetry.space_group_name_H-M   'P 1'
#
loop_
_entity.id
_entity.type
_entity.pdbx_description
1 polymer ?
#
loop_
_entity_poly.entity_id
_entity_poly.type
_entity_poly.pdbx_seq_one_letter_code
_entity_poly.pdbx_strand_id
1 'polypeptide(L)' 'VNLKKFQSEVRARTEAAASNAEKIARKGGLSAEAVAALRREILGIAT' A
#
# COMPACT_ATOMS: atom_id res chain seq x y z
N VAL A 1 6.18 25.64 -6.11
CA VAL A 1 6.45 24.27 -5.72
C VAL A 1 5.19 23.61 -5.18
N ASN A 2 4.71 22.60 -5.88
CA ASN A 2 3.46 21.93 -5.53
C ASN A 2 3.72 20.67 -4.71
N LEU A 3 4.00 20.86 -3.42
CA LEU A 3 4.18 19.76 -2.49
C LEU A 3 2.94 18.87 -2.39
N LYS A 4 1.76 19.48 -2.48
CA LYS A 4 0.50 18.73 -2.43
C LYS A 4 0.35 17.77 -3.60
N LYS A 5 0.76 18.20 -4.78
CA LYS A 5 0.71 17.35 -5.97
C LYS A 5 1.68 16.17 -5.84
N PHE A 6 2.87 16.43 -5.33
CA PHE A 6 3.87 15.40 -5.10
C PHE A 6 3.38 14.36 -4.10
N GLN A 7 2.80 14.81 -2.99
CA GLN A 7 2.25 13.92 -1.97
C GLN A 7 1.11 13.06 -2.52
N SER A 8 0.26 13.65 -3.36
CA SER A 8 -0.83 12.93 -3.99
C SER A 8 -0.33 11.81 -4.91
N GLU A 9 0.73 12.07 -5.68
CA GLU A 9 1.33 11.06 -6.55
C GLU A 9 1.96 9.93 -5.74
N VAL A 10 2.69 10.25 -4.69
CA VAL A 10 3.32 9.26 -3.82
C VAL A 10 2.25 8.38 -3.18
N ARG A 11 1.18 9.00 -2.70
CA ARG A 11 0.07 8.26 -2.07
C ARG A 11 -0.59 7.31 -3.07
N ALA A 12 -0.84 7.77 -4.29
CA ALA A 12 -1.45 6.96 -5.32
C ALA A 12 -0.58 5.74 -5.67
N ARG A 13 0.73 5.95 -5.79
CA ARG A 13 1.68 4.86 -6.04
C ARG A 13 1.73 3.88 -4.88
N THR A 14 1.72 4.39 -3.67
CA THR A 14 1.74 3.55 -2.47
C THR A 14 0.47 2.71 -2.36
N GLU A 15 -0.68 3.29 -2.65
CA GLU A 15 -1.93 2.55 -2.67
C GLU A 15 -1.94 1.45 -3.73
N ALA A 16 -1.41 1.75 -4.91
CA ALA A 16 -1.28 0.75 -5.97
C ALA A 16 -0.34 -0.38 -5.56
N ALA A 17 0.77 -0.04 -4.92
CA ALA A 17 1.72 -1.04 -4.41
C ALA A 17 1.08 -1.90 -3.32
N ALA A 18 0.31 -1.28 -2.42
CA ALA A 18 -0.40 -1.99 -1.38
C ALA A 18 -1.43 -2.95 -1.96
N SER A 19 -2.17 -2.52 -2.97
CA SER A 19 -3.16 -3.36 -3.65
C SER A 19 -2.51 -4.55 -4.34
N ASN A 20 -1.39 -4.33 -5.02
CA ASN A 20 -0.64 -5.40 -5.67
C ASN A 20 -0.08 -6.38 -4.64
N ALA A 21 0.49 -5.87 -3.56
CA ALA A 21 1.03 -6.70 -2.49
C ALA A 21 -0.08 -7.55 -1.86
N GLU A 22 -1.28 -6.97 -1.70
CA GLU A 22 -2.44 -7.67 -1.17
C GLU A 22 -2.82 -8.86 -2.06
N LYS A 23 -2.86 -8.65 -3.36
CA LYS A 23 -3.17 -9.71 -4.32
C LYS A 23 -2.16 -10.84 -4.27
N ILE A 24 -0.87 -10.50 -4.23
CA ILE A 24 0.21 -11.47 -4.16
C ILE A 24 0.13 -12.25 -2.84
N ALA A 25 -0.13 -11.55 -1.74
CA ALA A 25 -0.25 -12.17 -0.43
C ALA A 25 -1.40 -13.16 -0.38
N ARG A 26 -2.54 -12.82 -0.97
CA ARG A 26 -3.70 -13.73 -1.05
C ARG A 26 -3.38 -14.98 -1.86
N LYS A 27 -2.68 -14.82 -2.97
CA LYS A 27 -2.24 -15.96 -3.79
C LYS A 27 -1.28 -16.85 -3.02
N GLY A 28 -0.46 -16.25 -2.16
CA GLY A 28 0.48 -16.98 -1.31
C GLY A 28 -0.15 -17.67 -0.12
N GLY A 29 -1.46 -17.51 0.09
CA GLY A 29 -2.19 -18.18 1.16
C GLY A 29 -2.15 -17.45 2.50
N LEU A 30 -1.82 -16.16 2.50
CA LEU A 30 -1.82 -15.36 3.72
C LEU A 30 -3.24 -15.07 4.19
N SER A 31 -3.42 -15.02 5.51
CA SER A 31 -4.72 -14.71 6.09
C SER A 31 -5.10 -13.24 5.84
N ALA A 32 -6.41 -12.96 5.94
CA ALA A 32 -6.91 -11.60 5.75
C ALA A 32 -6.28 -10.63 6.75
N GLU A 33 -6.02 -11.08 7.97
CA GLU A 33 -5.37 -10.26 9.00
C GLU A 33 -3.93 -9.93 8.61
N ALA A 34 -3.19 -10.91 8.08
CA ALA A 34 -1.82 -10.69 7.63
C ALA A 34 -1.78 -9.73 6.44
N VAL A 35 -2.72 -9.86 5.52
CA VAL A 35 -2.85 -8.96 4.37
C VAL A 35 -3.15 -7.54 4.84
N ALA A 36 -4.07 -7.39 5.77
CA ALA A 36 -4.42 -6.08 6.32
C ALA A 36 -3.24 -5.43 7.02
N ALA A 37 -2.47 -6.20 7.79
CA ALA A 37 -1.28 -5.71 8.47
C ALA A 37 -0.23 -5.24 7.46
N LEU A 38 -0.03 -6.02 6.41
CA LEU A 38 0.93 -5.69 5.35
C LEU A 38 0.55 -4.39 4.65
N ARG A 39 -0.72 -4.25 4.32
CA ARG A 39 -1.25 -3.04 3.69
C ARG A 39 -1.02 -1.82 4.57
N ARG A 40 -1.26 -1.96 5.86
CA ARG A 40 -1.07 -0.90 6.84
C ARG A 40 0.38 -0.44 6.88
N GLU A 41 1.32 -1.39 6.86
CA GLU A 41 2.75 -1.09 6.83
C GLU A 41 3.14 -0.32 5.58
N ILE A 42 2.66 -0.75 4.43
CA ILE A 42 2.95 -0.09 3.15
C ILE A 42 2.41 1.32 3.15
N LEU A 43 1.16 1.51 3.58
CA LEU A 43 0.54 2.84 3.63
C LEU A 43 1.22 3.73 4.68
N GLY A 44 1.71 3.14 5.77
CA GLY A 44 2.44 3.85 6.80
C GLY A 44 3.76 4.44 6.31
N ILE A 45 4.41 3.80 5.35
CA ILE A 45 5.66 4.29 4.79
C ILE A 45 5.45 5.61 4.03
N ALA A 46 4.28 5.79 3.41
CA ALA A 46 3.97 6.99 2.64
C ALA A 46 3.57 8.19 3.52
N THR A 47 3.28 7.97 4.77
CA THR A 47 2.96 9.04 5.71
C THR A 47 4.12 9.32 6.64
#